data_8b263bccafa18e590a03fb1174eb83c6
#
_entry.id   8b263bccafa18e590a03fb1174eb83c6
#
_cell.length_a   1.000
_cell.length_b   1.000
_cell.length_c   1.000
_cell.angle_alpha   90.00
_cell.angle_beta   90.00
_cell.angle_gamma   90.00
#
_symmetry.space_group_name_H-M   'P 1'
#
loop_
_entity.id
_entity.type
_entity.pdbx_description
1 polymer ?
#
loop_
_entity_poly.entity_id
_entity_poly.type
_entity_poly.pdbx_seq_one_letter_code
_entity_poly.pdbx_strand_id
1 'polypeptide(L)'
;MDVLQLRSFETLSPFEIKDELIKLAKKTSRTAQSAFLNAGRGNPNWIATTPREGYFLLGQFAITESKRVMDEPAGIGGMPQAHGIAARLGSWLSKHADMPGASFLKEMVAFTVKKFGFEPDAFVHELVDSIIGDNYPVPDRMLVHNERISHEYLMWAMCGDPRPAGKFDLYAVEGGTAAMCYIFKSLKANRLLHPGDTIALGTPIFTPYIEMTHLEDYDLKVVNIHAPQENRFQFTDAEIKKLEDPKIKAFFVVNPGNPTGVAMSKETIAKLANLVKSKRPDLMLLTDDVYGTFVPAFRSLLGELPYNTIGVYSYSKYFGATGWRLGVIAIHEENIFDRKIATLPDAELKMLDKRYGPLTLQPRKIKFIDRIVADSRDVALNHTSGLSLPQQVMMSLFSLAEMMDKAKLYQKACMEIVHRRAKATVEGLGIEVSANPHYDAYYGLIDFEFFARKNIGEDAVEYLKKNVHPLDLAFRLAEDHGIVLLNGGGFEAPEWSLRVSLANLDDEAYEEIGRGVRSIARGYRHAFEASKGAAKSQKATAR
;
A
#
# COMPACT_ATOMS: atom_id res chain seq x y z
N MET A 1 31.31 -10.72 -3.21
CA MET A 1 31.59 -9.30 -3.57
C MET A 1 32.51 -8.71 -2.50
N ASP A 2 33.43 -7.79 -2.83
CA ASP A 2 34.26 -7.18 -1.80
C ASP A 2 33.54 -6.06 -1.03
N VAL A 3 34.11 -5.67 0.15
CA VAL A 3 33.47 -4.68 1.05
C VAL A 3 33.37 -3.29 0.39
N LEU A 4 34.31 -2.91 -0.48
CA LEU A 4 34.28 -1.61 -1.15
C LEU A 4 33.15 -1.55 -2.18
N GLN A 5 32.94 -2.64 -2.90
CA GLN A 5 31.80 -2.77 -3.82
C GLN A 5 30.46 -2.74 -3.08
N LEU A 6 30.35 -3.42 -1.92
CA LEU A 6 29.11 -3.39 -1.13
C LEU A 6 28.81 -1.99 -0.60
N ARG A 7 29.82 -1.24 -0.17
CA ARG A 7 29.65 0.16 0.28
C ARG A 7 29.14 1.09 -0.83
N SER A 8 29.46 0.83 -2.10
CA SER A 8 28.94 1.65 -3.20
C SER A 8 27.42 1.56 -3.36
N PHE A 9 26.80 0.54 -2.79
CA PHE A 9 25.35 0.36 -2.80
C PHE A 9 24.64 0.99 -1.60
N GLU A 10 25.36 1.48 -0.58
CA GLU A 10 24.74 2.07 0.63
C GLU A 10 23.83 3.27 0.34
N THR A 11 24.11 4.00 -0.72
CA THR A 11 23.32 5.17 -1.14
C THR A 11 22.09 4.82 -1.97
N LEU A 12 21.95 3.56 -2.38
CA LEU A 12 20.83 3.12 -3.20
C LEU A 12 19.68 2.59 -2.34
N SER A 13 18.46 2.82 -2.82
CA SER A 13 17.29 2.21 -2.20
C SER A 13 17.30 0.68 -2.35
N PRO A 14 16.63 -0.07 -1.46
CA PRO A 14 16.49 -1.53 -1.61
C PRO A 14 15.91 -1.98 -2.95
N PHE A 15 15.10 -1.13 -3.58
CA PHE A 15 14.49 -1.41 -4.88
C PHE A 15 15.49 -1.30 -6.03
N GLU A 16 16.47 -0.39 -5.93
CA GLU A 16 17.56 -0.27 -6.90
C GLU A 16 18.60 -1.39 -6.72
N ILE A 17 18.98 -1.68 -5.47
CA ILE A 17 19.87 -2.82 -5.14
C ILE A 17 19.28 -4.13 -5.66
N LYS A 18 17.97 -4.31 -5.60
CA LYS A 18 17.25 -5.49 -6.10
C LYS A 18 17.62 -5.82 -7.57
N ASP A 19 17.83 -4.83 -8.41
CA ASP A 19 18.11 -5.07 -9.83
C ASP A 19 19.50 -5.71 -10.02
N GLU A 20 20.48 -5.36 -9.20
CA GLU A 20 21.77 -6.05 -9.16
C GLU A 20 21.63 -7.48 -8.60
N LEU A 21 20.86 -7.65 -7.55
CA LEU A 21 20.56 -8.98 -6.99
C LEU A 21 19.89 -9.89 -8.02
N ILE A 22 18.99 -9.36 -8.84
CA ILE A 22 18.32 -10.10 -9.93
C ILE A 22 19.35 -10.56 -10.98
N LYS A 23 20.31 -9.72 -11.35
CA LYS A 23 21.37 -10.09 -12.32
C LYS A 23 22.20 -11.26 -11.79
N LEU A 24 22.62 -11.18 -10.53
CA LEU A 24 23.39 -12.23 -9.86
C LEU A 24 22.60 -13.53 -9.75
N ALA A 25 21.39 -13.48 -9.23
CA ALA A 25 20.53 -14.64 -9.06
C ALA A 25 20.21 -15.36 -10.38
N LYS A 26 19.96 -14.61 -11.46
CA LYS A 26 19.75 -15.18 -12.79
C LYS A 26 21.01 -15.87 -13.34
N LYS A 27 22.20 -15.36 -13.04
CA LYS A 27 23.46 -16.01 -13.43
C LYS A 27 23.59 -17.34 -12.70
N THR A 28 23.37 -17.36 -11.40
CA THR A 28 23.43 -18.58 -10.57
C THR A 28 22.42 -19.63 -11.01
N SER A 29 21.16 -19.25 -11.22
CA SER A 29 20.12 -20.19 -11.67
C SER A 29 20.45 -20.85 -13.01
N ARG A 30 21.08 -20.14 -13.93
CA ARG A 30 21.52 -20.68 -15.21
C ARG A 30 22.69 -21.66 -15.09
N THR A 31 23.60 -21.42 -14.15
CA THR A 31 24.82 -22.23 -13.97
C THR A 31 24.58 -23.44 -13.07
N ALA A 32 23.77 -23.28 -12.01
CA ALA A 32 23.55 -24.30 -11.00
C ALA A 32 22.27 -25.11 -11.21
N GLN A 33 21.47 -24.83 -12.28
CA GLN A 33 20.14 -25.44 -12.50
C GLN A 33 19.20 -25.25 -11.30
N SER A 34 19.42 -24.23 -10.46
CA SER A 34 18.58 -23.88 -9.32
C SER A 34 17.43 -22.96 -9.74
N ALA A 35 16.33 -22.95 -8.96
CA ALA A 35 15.22 -22.04 -9.21
C ALA A 35 15.63 -20.58 -8.98
N PHE A 36 15.13 -19.67 -9.84
CA PHE A 36 15.24 -18.24 -9.62
C PHE A 36 14.05 -17.74 -8.80
N LEU A 37 14.27 -17.39 -7.51
CA LEU A 37 13.25 -17.02 -6.56
C LEU A 37 13.33 -15.52 -6.21
N ASN A 38 12.47 -14.70 -6.82
CA ASN A 38 12.43 -13.27 -6.53
C ASN A 38 11.25 -12.91 -5.64
N ALA A 39 11.44 -12.94 -4.32
CA ALA A 39 10.50 -12.49 -3.31
C ALA A 39 10.69 -11.01 -2.87
N GLY A 40 11.46 -10.23 -3.63
CA GLY A 40 11.58 -8.78 -3.47
C GLY A 40 10.43 -7.98 -4.12
N ARG A 41 9.58 -8.62 -4.95
CA ARG A 41 8.44 -7.97 -5.64
C ARG A 41 7.23 -7.86 -4.73
N GLY A 42 6.44 -6.81 -4.94
CA GLY A 42 5.25 -6.56 -4.10
C GLY A 42 3.92 -6.95 -4.73
N ASN A 43 3.89 -7.44 -5.99
CA ASN A 43 2.66 -7.87 -6.63
C ASN A 43 2.29 -9.29 -6.18
N PRO A 44 1.01 -9.59 -5.89
CA PRO A 44 0.58 -10.96 -5.62
C PRO A 44 0.56 -11.80 -6.90
N ASN A 45 0.62 -13.14 -6.75
CA ASN A 45 0.50 -14.09 -7.86
C ASN A 45 -0.93 -14.64 -8.03
N TRP A 46 -1.89 -14.04 -7.37
CA TRP A 46 -3.33 -14.30 -7.57
C TRP A 46 -4.06 -13.07 -8.09
N ILE A 47 -5.24 -13.26 -8.62
CA ILE A 47 -6.16 -12.22 -9.08
C ILE A 47 -7.60 -12.51 -8.66
N ALA A 48 -8.39 -11.47 -8.38
CA ALA A 48 -9.83 -11.61 -8.24
C ALA A 48 -10.46 -11.78 -9.62
N THR A 49 -10.98 -12.96 -9.95
CA THR A 49 -11.51 -13.26 -11.30
C THR A 49 -12.92 -12.71 -11.51
N THR A 50 -13.85 -12.98 -10.58
CA THR A 50 -15.27 -12.59 -10.72
C THR A 50 -15.50 -11.13 -11.10
N PRO A 51 -14.92 -10.11 -10.44
CA PRO A 51 -15.10 -8.72 -10.85
C PRO A 51 -14.45 -8.41 -12.21
N ARG A 52 -13.41 -9.13 -12.62
CA ARG A 52 -12.79 -8.96 -13.94
C ARG A 52 -13.65 -9.55 -15.06
N GLU A 53 -14.23 -10.72 -14.83
CA GLU A 53 -15.20 -11.33 -15.73
C GLU A 53 -16.38 -10.40 -15.95
N GLY A 54 -16.93 -9.83 -14.85
CA GLY A 54 -17.98 -8.81 -14.94
C GLY A 54 -17.54 -7.57 -15.73
N TYR A 55 -16.34 -7.09 -15.50
CA TYR A 55 -15.80 -5.93 -16.21
C TYR A 55 -15.71 -6.14 -17.72
N PHE A 56 -15.12 -7.24 -18.15
CA PHE A 56 -14.98 -7.51 -19.58
C PHE A 56 -16.34 -7.78 -20.26
N LEU A 57 -17.25 -8.44 -19.56
CA LEU A 57 -18.61 -8.69 -20.06
C LEU A 57 -19.40 -7.38 -20.14
N LEU A 58 -19.30 -6.49 -19.15
CA LEU A 58 -19.90 -5.15 -19.18
C LEU A 58 -19.37 -4.31 -20.36
N GLY A 59 -18.08 -4.41 -20.66
CA GLY A 59 -17.49 -3.74 -21.83
C GLY A 59 -18.08 -4.23 -23.15
N GLN A 60 -18.37 -5.52 -23.29
CA GLN A 60 -19.07 -6.06 -24.47
C GLN A 60 -20.49 -5.50 -24.59
N PHE A 61 -21.22 -5.44 -23.49
CA PHE A 61 -22.53 -4.80 -23.46
C PHE A 61 -22.44 -3.33 -23.83
N ALA A 62 -21.46 -2.60 -23.33
CA ALA A 62 -21.25 -1.18 -23.61
C ALA A 62 -21.06 -0.92 -25.11
N ILE A 63 -20.25 -1.74 -25.79
CA ILE A 63 -20.10 -1.67 -27.26
C ILE A 63 -21.42 -2.00 -27.99
N THR A 64 -22.20 -2.96 -27.48
CA THR A 64 -23.51 -3.28 -28.02
C THR A 64 -24.47 -2.08 -27.92
N GLU A 65 -24.45 -1.35 -26.78
CA GLU A 65 -25.23 -0.13 -26.60
C GLU A 65 -24.77 1.02 -27.52
N SER A 66 -23.44 1.17 -27.70
CA SER A 66 -22.92 2.16 -28.65
C SER A 66 -23.39 1.90 -30.07
N LYS A 67 -23.32 0.65 -30.53
CA LYS A 67 -23.84 0.25 -31.86
C LYS A 67 -25.34 0.39 -31.98
N ARG A 68 -26.08 0.20 -30.89
CA ARG A 68 -27.55 0.42 -30.91
C ARG A 68 -27.91 1.88 -31.22
N VAL A 69 -27.07 2.83 -30.77
CA VAL A 69 -27.30 4.27 -31.01
C VAL A 69 -26.86 4.70 -32.40
N MET A 70 -25.70 4.22 -32.84
CA MET A 70 -25.10 4.49 -34.14
C MET A 70 -24.20 3.30 -34.51
N ASP A 71 -24.32 2.82 -35.74
CA ASP A 71 -23.48 1.74 -36.28
C ASP A 71 -23.08 2.10 -37.73
N GLU A 72 -22.12 3.02 -37.83
CA GLU A 72 -21.62 3.48 -39.11
C GLU A 72 -20.44 2.62 -39.59
N PRO A 73 -20.18 2.56 -40.91
CA PRO A 73 -19.03 1.90 -41.48
C PRO A 73 -17.72 2.31 -40.79
N ALA A 74 -16.72 1.43 -40.83
CA ALA A 74 -15.41 1.61 -40.16
C ALA A 74 -15.44 1.54 -38.63
N GLY A 75 -16.53 1.04 -38.04
CA GLY A 75 -16.60 0.79 -36.58
C GLY A 75 -16.91 2.01 -35.74
N ILE A 76 -17.66 2.97 -36.28
CA ILE A 76 -18.09 4.18 -35.54
C ILE A 76 -19.41 3.87 -34.83
N GLY A 77 -19.39 3.89 -33.48
CA GLY A 77 -20.55 3.76 -32.60
C GLY A 77 -20.98 5.09 -32.00
N GLY A 78 -22.23 5.15 -31.50
CA GLY A 78 -22.76 6.33 -30.80
C GLY A 78 -22.54 6.25 -29.28
N MET A 79 -22.88 7.33 -28.58
CA MET A 79 -22.81 7.38 -27.12
C MET A 79 -24.04 6.67 -26.51
N PRO A 80 -23.84 5.80 -25.50
CA PRO A 80 -24.95 5.09 -24.84
C PRO A 80 -26.00 6.04 -24.26
N GLN A 81 -27.25 5.62 -24.29
CA GLN A 81 -28.39 6.40 -23.78
C GLN A 81 -28.90 5.80 -22.46
N ALA A 82 -29.09 6.65 -21.45
CA ALA A 82 -29.46 6.22 -20.10
C ALA A 82 -30.84 5.55 -20.05
N HIS A 83 -31.87 6.12 -20.72
CA HIS A 83 -33.25 5.64 -20.60
C HIS A 83 -33.37 4.15 -20.98
N GLY A 84 -33.86 3.33 -20.06
CA GLY A 84 -34.10 1.89 -20.24
C GLY A 84 -32.84 1.02 -20.32
N ILE A 85 -31.66 1.55 -20.05
CA ILE A 85 -30.37 0.81 -20.20
C ILE A 85 -30.26 -0.35 -19.21
N ALA A 86 -30.77 -0.23 -17.98
CA ALA A 86 -30.75 -1.31 -17.01
C ALA A 86 -31.62 -2.50 -17.45
N ALA A 87 -32.78 -2.25 -18.02
CA ALA A 87 -33.65 -3.30 -18.59
C ALA A 87 -32.98 -3.97 -19.81
N ARG A 88 -32.31 -3.19 -20.67
CA ARG A 88 -31.54 -3.73 -21.81
C ARG A 88 -30.37 -4.59 -21.35
N LEU A 89 -29.63 -4.14 -20.32
CA LEU A 89 -28.58 -4.95 -19.71
C LEU A 89 -29.14 -6.27 -19.18
N GLY A 90 -30.24 -6.24 -18.42
CA GLY A 90 -30.88 -7.45 -17.89
C GLY A 90 -31.31 -8.43 -18.99
N SER A 91 -31.88 -7.92 -20.09
CA SER A 91 -32.28 -8.72 -21.26
C SER A 91 -31.05 -9.29 -21.98
N TRP A 92 -29.99 -8.51 -22.11
CA TRP A 92 -28.74 -8.93 -22.75
C TRP A 92 -28.04 -10.01 -21.92
N LEU A 93 -27.93 -9.82 -20.60
CA LEU A 93 -27.35 -10.82 -19.67
C LEU A 93 -28.16 -12.13 -19.67
N SER A 94 -29.48 -12.07 -19.84
CA SER A 94 -30.31 -13.29 -19.92
C SER A 94 -30.00 -14.11 -21.16
N LYS A 95 -29.61 -13.46 -22.28
CA LYS A 95 -29.19 -14.14 -23.51
C LYS A 95 -27.73 -14.66 -23.42
N HIS A 96 -26.96 -14.17 -22.47
CA HIS A 96 -25.55 -14.52 -22.25
C HIS A 96 -25.35 -15.10 -20.83
N ALA A 97 -26.34 -15.81 -20.31
CA ALA A 97 -26.37 -16.28 -18.94
C ALA A 97 -25.26 -17.34 -18.63
N ASP A 98 -24.74 -17.98 -19.65
CA ASP A 98 -23.62 -18.93 -19.60
C ASP A 98 -22.24 -18.24 -19.57
N MET A 99 -22.19 -16.94 -19.87
CA MET A 99 -20.93 -16.21 -19.86
C MET A 99 -20.43 -15.94 -18.44
N PRO A 100 -19.12 -16.11 -18.16
CA PRO A 100 -18.51 -15.71 -16.90
C PRO A 100 -18.80 -14.23 -16.58
N GLY A 101 -19.18 -13.95 -15.33
CA GLY A 101 -19.54 -12.60 -14.88
C GLY A 101 -21.03 -12.21 -15.07
N ALA A 102 -21.83 -12.97 -15.83
CA ALA A 102 -23.23 -12.62 -16.08
C ALA A 102 -24.08 -12.60 -14.80
N SER A 103 -23.98 -13.64 -13.97
CA SER A 103 -24.66 -13.71 -12.66
C SER A 103 -24.23 -12.56 -11.75
N PHE A 104 -22.92 -12.32 -11.66
CA PHE A 104 -22.36 -11.23 -10.85
C PHE A 104 -22.94 -9.86 -11.26
N LEU A 105 -22.96 -9.52 -12.55
CA LEU A 105 -23.50 -8.24 -13.03
C LEU A 105 -24.99 -8.09 -12.72
N LYS A 106 -25.77 -9.15 -12.91
CA LYS A 106 -27.20 -9.15 -12.60
C LYS A 106 -27.47 -8.93 -11.11
N GLU A 107 -26.77 -9.66 -10.26
CA GLU A 107 -26.90 -9.56 -8.81
C GLU A 107 -26.39 -8.22 -8.30
N MET A 108 -25.32 -7.68 -8.88
CA MET A 108 -24.72 -6.38 -8.56
C MET A 108 -25.73 -5.24 -8.73
N VAL A 109 -26.45 -5.18 -9.84
CA VAL A 109 -27.46 -4.14 -10.07
C VAL A 109 -28.58 -4.25 -9.01
N ALA A 110 -29.09 -5.46 -8.75
CA ALA A 110 -30.09 -5.69 -7.72
C ALA A 110 -29.59 -5.31 -6.32
N PHE A 111 -28.34 -5.63 -6.00
CA PHE A 111 -27.69 -5.31 -4.73
C PHE A 111 -27.58 -3.79 -4.54
N THR A 112 -27.16 -3.04 -5.56
CA THR A 112 -26.97 -1.58 -5.46
C THR A 112 -28.28 -0.83 -5.32
N VAL A 113 -29.34 -1.24 -6.02
CA VAL A 113 -30.69 -0.72 -5.82
C VAL A 113 -31.14 -0.93 -4.37
N LYS A 114 -31.00 -2.16 -3.86
CA LYS A 114 -31.45 -2.50 -2.50
C LYS A 114 -30.62 -1.79 -1.42
N LYS A 115 -29.29 -1.75 -1.56
CA LYS A 115 -28.39 -1.24 -0.51
C LYS A 115 -28.26 0.28 -0.53
N PHE A 116 -28.17 0.87 -1.72
CA PHE A 116 -27.88 2.30 -1.87
C PHE A 116 -29.08 3.12 -2.35
N GLY A 117 -30.16 2.47 -2.80
CA GLY A 117 -31.30 3.14 -3.41
C GLY A 117 -30.94 3.78 -4.76
N PHE A 118 -29.99 3.21 -5.49
CA PHE A 118 -29.61 3.74 -6.80
C PHE A 118 -30.77 3.61 -7.80
N GLU A 119 -30.94 4.64 -8.61
CA GLU A 119 -31.81 4.54 -9.78
C GLU A 119 -31.10 3.64 -10.80
N PRO A 120 -31.75 2.53 -11.28
CA PRO A 120 -31.06 1.52 -12.06
C PRO A 120 -30.45 2.04 -13.36
N ASP A 121 -31.19 2.86 -14.11
CA ASP A 121 -30.72 3.38 -15.39
C ASP A 121 -29.55 4.35 -15.20
N ALA A 122 -29.58 5.22 -14.18
CA ALA A 122 -28.50 6.13 -13.90
C ALA A 122 -27.23 5.39 -13.49
N PHE A 123 -27.35 4.35 -12.66
CA PHE A 123 -26.20 3.55 -12.24
C PHE A 123 -25.58 2.74 -13.39
N VAL A 124 -26.43 2.03 -14.16
CA VAL A 124 -25.94 1.22 -15.29
C VAL A 124 -25.36 2.12 -16.38
N HIS A 125 -25.96 3.29 -16.62
CA HIS A 125 -25.44 4.26 -17.57
C HIS A 125 -24.06 4.78 -17.14
N GLU A 126 -23.88 5.17 -15.86
CA GLU A 126 -22.56 5.59 -15.37
C GLU A 126 -21.49 4.52 -15.61
N LEU A 127 -21.80 3.23 -15.39
CA LEU A 127 -20.85 2.15 -15.64
C LEU A 127 -20.55 1.95 -17.12
N VAL A 128 -21.59 1.99 -17.97
CA VAL A 128 -21.49 1.72 -19.42
C VAL A 128 -20.77 2.85 -20.15
N ASP A 129 -21.12 4.09 -19.85
CA ASP A 129 -20.49 5.29 -20.39
C ASP A 129 -19.02 5.37 -19.96
N SER A 130 -18.77 5.15 -18.66
CA SER A 130 -17.43 5.21 -18.10
C SER A 130 -16.49 4.11 -18.57
N ILE A 131 -16.97 2.87 -18.80
CA ILE A 131 -16.12 1.77 -19.27
C ILE A 131 -15.65 1.96 -20.71
N ILE A 132 -16.43 2.68 -21.53
CA ILE A 132 -16.04 3.10 -22.88
C ILE A 132 -14.93 4.15 -22.81
N GLY A 133 -15.02 5.06 -21.83
CA GLY A 133 -14.02 6.09 -21.60
C GLY A 133 -14.06 7.23 -22.62
N ASP A 134 -15.22 7.57 -23.11
CA ASP A 134 -15.46 8.59 -24.14
C ASP A 134 -15.57 10.01 -23.56
N ASN A 135 -15.76 10.13 -22.24
CA ASN A 135 -15.90 11.40 -21.54
C ASN A 135 -14.72 11.70 -20.58
N TYR A 136 -14.55 12.97 -20.24
CA TYR A 136 -13.76 13.37 -19.09
C TYR A 136 -14.50 13.04 -17.78
N PRO A 137 -13.78 12.76 -16.66
CA PRO A 137 -14.41 12.49 -15.37
C PRO A 137 -15.29 13.64 -14.89
N VAL A 138 -16.54 13.37 -14.58
CA VAL A 138 -17.48 14.30 -13.95
C VAL A 138 -18.28 13.54 -12.87
N PRO A 139 -18.17 13.92 -11.60
CA PRO A 139 -17.32 15.00 -11.01
C PRO A 139 -15.82 14.71 -11.10
N ASP A 140 -15.03 15.77 -11.06
CA ASP A 140 -13.56 15.72 -11.19
C ASP A 140 -12.87 14.79 -10.18
N ARG A 141 -13.46 14.58 -9.03
CA ARG A 141 -12.90 13.80 -7.91
C ARG A 141 -13.15 12.30 -8.08
N MET A 142 -14.37 11.93 -8.39
CA MET A 142 -14.79 10.54 -8.52
C MET A 142 -16.22 10.46 -9.08
N LEU A 143 -16.53 9.40 -9.84
CA LEU A 143 -17.89 9.12 -10.31
C LEU A 143 -18.86 9.00 -9.14
N VAL A 144 -20.08 9.49 -9.30
CA VAL A 144 -21.07 9.66 -8.23
C VAL A 144 -21.42 8.33 -7.54
N HIS A 145 -21.76 7.30 -8.32
CA HIS A 145 -22.09 5.99 -7.75
C HIS A 145 -20.83 5.27 -7.23
N ASN A 146 -19.69 5.41 -7.94
CA ASN A 146 -18.44 4.84 -7.51
C ASN A 146 -18.00 5.42 -6.15
N GLU A 147 -18.15 6.73 -5.90
CA GLU A 147 -17.80 7.34 -4.62
C GLU A 147 -18.62 6.71 -3.47
N ARG A 148 -19.92 6.52 -3.65
CA ARG A 148 -20.79 5.89 -2.64
C ARG A 148 -20.47 4.42 -2.40
N ILE A 149 -20.16 3.67 -3.46
CA ILE A 149 -19.76 2.26 -3.39
C ILE A 149 -18.42 2.14 -2.67
N SER A 150 -17.43 2.92 -3.09
CA SER A 150 -16.09 2.89 -2.50
C SER A 150 -16.08 3.39 -1.06
N HIS A 151 -16.90 4.39 -0.71
CA HIS A 151 -17.08 4.84 0.66
C HIS A 151 -17.52 3.68 1.56
N GLU A 152 -18.58 2.96 1.18
CA GLU A 152 -19.10 1.84 1.97
C GLU A 152 -18.07 0.70 2.09
N TYR A 153 -17.34 0.42 0.99
CA TYR A 153 -16.24 -0.54 1.00
C TYR A 153 -15.13 -0.13 1.96
N LEU A 154 -14.70 1.14 1.95
CA LEU A 154 -13.63 1.63 2.81
C LEU A 154 -14.04 1.66 4.29
N MET A 155 -15.32 1.93 4.60
CA MET A 155 -15.82 1.81 5.97
C MET A 155 -15.64 0.40 6.52
N TRP A 156 -15.80 -0.61 5.68
CA TRP A 156 -15.48 -1.99 6.06
C TRP A 156 -13.97 -2.25 6.09
N ALA A 157 -13.24 -1.89 5.03
CA ALA A 157 -11.83 -2.24 4.85
C ALA A 157 -10.87 -1.52 5.81
N MET A 158 -11.20 -0.29 6.21
CA MET A 158 -10.33 0.56 7.00
C MET A 158 -10.87 0.90 8.39
N CYS A 159 -12.17 1.14 8.52
CA CYS A 159 -12.73 1.68 9.77
C CYS A 159 -13.20 0.60 10.74
N GLY A 160 -13.72 -0.54 10.25
CA GLY A 160 -14.31 -1.57 11.10
C GLY A 160 -15.55 -1.07 11.87
N ASP A 161 -15.88 -1.72 12.98
CA ASP A 161 -16.97 -1.34 13.87
C ASP A 161 -16.44 -0.93 15.26
N PRO A 162 -17.00 0.15 15.88
CA PRO A 162 -18.02 1.05 15.36
C PRO A 162 -17.45 1.96 14.25
N ARG A 163 -18.30 2.27 13.26
CA ARG A 163 -17.94 3.22 12.20
C ARG A 163 -17.89 4.64 12.78
N PRO A 164 -16.97 5.49 12.28
CA PRO A 164 -17.00 6.91 12.65
C PRO A 164 -18.30 7.57 12.15
N ALA A 165 -18.77 8.57 12.88
CA ALA A 165 -19.89 9.39 12.43
C ALA A 165 -19.49 10.29 11.26
N GLY A 166 -20.46 10.77 10.48
CA GLY A 166 -20.23 11.65 9.34
C GLY A 166 -19.83 10.91 8.05
N LYS A 167 -19.37 11.66 7.09
CA LYS A 167 -19.00 11.16 5.75
C LYS A 167 -17.53 11.41 5.47
N PHE A 168 -16.98 10.58 4.61
CA PHE A 168 -15.67 10.82 4.00
C PHE A 168 -15.86 11.23 2.55
N ASP A 169 -15.22 12.31 2.17
CA ASP A 169 -15.03 12.68 0.77
C ASP A 169 -13.89 11.84 0.21
N LEU A 170 -14.08 11.29 -0.99
CA LEU A 170 -13.12 10.42 -1.63
C LEU A 170 -12.54 11.03 -2.90
N TYR A 171 -11.29 10.70 -3.21
CA TYR A 171 -10.65 11.03 -4.47
C TYR A 171 -9.97 9.79 -5.05
N ALA A 172 -10.42 9.36 -6.24
CA ALA A 172 -9.84 8.23 -6.96
C ALA A 172 -8.54 8.63 -7.65
N VAL A 173 -7.46 7.88 -7.39
CA VAL A 173 -6.11 8.20 -7.85
C VAL A 173 -5.37 6.96 -8.35
N GLU A 174 -4.23 7.18 -9.03
CA GLU A 174 -3.44 6.15 -9.70
C GLU A 174 -2.58 5.31 -8.73
N GLY A 175 -3.22 4.78 -7.68
CA GLY A 175 -2.62 3.92 -6.65
C GLY A 175 -2.09 4.68 -5.44
N GLY A 176 -1.66 3.94 -4.41
CA GLY A 176 -1.24 4.52 -3.12
C GLY A 176 -0.05 5.48 -3.22
N THR A 177 0.95 5.20 -4.04
CA THR A 177 2.11 6.10 -4.22
C THR A 177 1.71 7.44 -4.83
N ALA A 178 0.84 7.44 -5.86
CA ALA A 178 0.32 8.68 -6.43
C ALA A 178 -0.50 9.47 -5.40
N ALA A 179 -1.32 8.77 -4.59
CA ALA A 179 -2.05 9.38 -3.48
C ALA A 179 -1.12 10.16 -2.55
N MET A 180 -0.02 9.53 -2.11
CA MET A 180 0.94 10.19 -1.21
C MET A 180 1.63 11.39 -1.87
N CYS A 181 2.04 11.27 -3.13
CA CYS A 181 2.61 12.40 -3.88
C CYS A 181 1.65 13.58 -3.91
N TYR A 182 0.37 13.34 -4.21
CA TYR A 182 -0.65 14.39 -4.26
C TYR A 182 -0.92 15.00 -2.88
N ILE A 183 -0.97 14.20 -1.83
CA ILE A 183 -1.17 14.67 -0.45
C ILE A 183 -0.01 15.58 -0.03
N PHE A 184 1.25 15.14 -0.15
CA PHE A 184 2.41 15.95 0.24
C PHE A 184 2.50 17.24 -0.57
N LYS A 185 2.28 17.16 -1.88
CA LYS A 185 2.22 18.33 -2.76
C LYS A 185 1.16 19.35 -2.29
N SER A 186 -0.03 18.86 -1.94
CA SER A 186 -1.14 19.71 -1.51
C SER A 186 -0.94 20.27 -0.10
N LEU A 187 -0.35 19.49 0.82
CA LEU A 187 0.03 19.99 2.15
C LEU A 187 0.98 21.20 2.04
N LYS A 188 1.99 21.11 1.17
CA LYS A 188 2.92 22.21 0.87
C LYS A 188 2.21 23.38 0.17
N ALA A 189 1.46 23.10 -0.90
CA ALA A 189 0.77 24.12 -1.69
C ALA A 189 -0.23 24.93 -0.85
N ASN A 190 -0.89 24.28 0.13
CA ASN A 190 -1.86 24.88 1.03
C ASN A 190 -1.26 25.39 2.36
N ARG A 191 0.07 25.50 2.45
CA ARG A 191 0.74 26.09 3.63
C ARG A 191 0.54 25.31 4.93
N LEU A 192 0.19 24.04 4.85
CA LEU A 192 0.09 23.14 6.01
C LEU A 192 1.44 22.55 6.40
N LEU A 193 2.37 22.46 5.43
CA LEU A 193 3.78 22.13 5.62
C LEU A 193 4.65 23.13 4.87
N HIS A 194 5.79 23.49 5.48
CA HIS A 194 6.81 24.36 4.91
C HIS A 194 8.15 23.62 4.88
N PRO A 195 9.07 24.00 3.98
CA PRO A 195 10.45 23.50 4.03
C PRO A 195 11.06 23.77 5.42
N GLY A 196 11.74 22.75 5.96
CA GLY A 196 12.32 22.78 7.31
C GLY A 196 11.36 22.43 8.44
N ASP A 197 10.06 22.21 8.18
CA ASP A 197 9.12 21.68 9.18
C ASP A 197 9.48 20.27 9.60
N THR A 198 9.06 19.89 10.79
CA THR A 198 9.29 18.55 11.33
C THR A 198 8.04 17.68 11.19
N ILE A 199 8.21 16.49 10.64
CA ILE A 199 7.20 15.44 10.64
C ILE A 199 7.71 14.19 11.35
N ALA A 200 6.81 13.31 11.76
CA ALA A 200 7.13 12.02 12.31
C ALA A 200 6.82 10.89 11.31
N LEU A 201 7.69 9.89 11.24
CA LEU A 201 7.46 8.64 10.49
C LEU A 201 7.38 7.47 11.47
N GLY A 202 6.34 6.64 11.32
CA GLY A 202 6.24 5.37 12.04
C GLY A 202 7.13 4.32 11.38
N THR A 203 8.31 4.07 11.96
CA THR A 203 9.31 3.16 11.39
C THR A 203 9.31 1.79 12.09
N PRO A 204 9.72 0.71 11.39
CA PRO A 204 10.13 0.62 9.98
C PRO A 204 9.01 0.96 9.00
N ILE A 205 9.35 1.55 7.84
CA ILE A 205 8.38 2.05 6.88
C ILE A 205 8.85 1.84 5.43
N PHE A 206 7.91 1.85 4.50
CA PHE A 206 8.14 1.72 3.06
C PHE A 206 9.09 2.82 2.55
N THR A 207 10.24 2.42 2.00
CA THR A 207 11.36 3.30 1.61
C THR A 207 10.98 4.55 0.82
N PRO A 208 10.11 4.49 -0.21
CA PRO A 208 9.72 5.69 -0.94
C PRO A 208 9.12 6.81 -0.08
N TYR A 209 8.59 6.47 1.09
CA TYR A 209 8.04 7.48 2.01
C TYR A 209 9.14 8.15 2.84
N ILE A 210 10.24 7.45 3.09
CA ILE A 210 11.46 8.04 3.66
C ILE A 210 12.09 8.98 2.63
N GLU A 211 12.29 8.50 1.41
CA GLU A 211 12.90 9.27 0.31
C GLU A 211 12.13 10.56 0.02
N MET A 212 10.80 10.51 0.00
CA MET A 212 9.95 11.67 -0.26
C MET A 212 10.24 12.84 0.70
N THR A 213 10.50 12.55 1.98
CA THR A 213 10.75 13.59 2.99
C THR A 213 12.07 14.31 2.79
N HIS A 214 13.03 13.68 2.13
CA HIS A 214 14.37 14.20 1.85
C HIS A 214 14.48 14.90 0.49
N LEU A 215 13.44 14.85 -0.34
CA LEU A 215 13.45 15.60 -1.60
C LEU A 215 13.60 17.09 -1.33
N GLU A 216 14.45 17.76 -2.13
CA GLU A 216 14.72 19.21 -2.04
C GLU A 216 13.43 20.05 -2.05
N ASP A 217 12.42 19.59 -2.77
CA ASP A 217 11.10 20.22 -2.83
C ASP A 217 10.40 20.30 -1.47
N TYR A 218 10.66 19.39 -0.55
CA TYR A 218 10.01 19.33 0.77
C TYR A 218 10.94 19.71 1.91
N ASP A 219 12.21 19.29 1.89
CA ASP A 219 13.24 19.60 2.89
C ASP A 219 12.71 19.46 4.34
N LEU A 220 12.09 18.32 4.63
CA LEU A 220 11.45 18.08 5.92
C LEU A 220 12.44 17.44 6.91
N LYS A 221 12.34 17.86 8.17
CA LYS A 221 13.02 17.18 9.27
C LYS A 221 12.18 15.99 9.72
N VAL A 222 12.83 14.85 9.91
CA VAL A 222 12.15 13.60 10.26
C VAL A 222 12.47 13.20 11.70
N VAL A 223 11.44 12.83 12.46
CA VAL A 223 11.51 12.17 13.75
C VAL A 223 10.96 10.75 13.60
N ASN A 224 11.79 9.75 13.81
CA ASN A 224 11.36 8.37 13.76
C ASN A 224 10.63 7.99 15.06
N ILE A 225 9.40 7.48 14.89
CA ILE A 225 8.62 6.81 15.93
C ILE A 225 8.79 5.33 15.69
N HIS A 226 9.67 4.71 16.46
CA HIS A 226 10.12 3.36 16.18
C HIS A 226 9.19 2.30 16.77
N ALA A 227 8.80 1.31 15.98
CA ALA A 227 8.09 0.11 16.42
C ALA A 227 9.10 -1.06 16.52
N PRO A 228 9.66 -1.34 17.70
CA PRO A 228 10.72 -2.32 17.86
C PRO A 228 10.17 -3.75 17.79
N GLN A 229 11.01 -4.68 17.32
CA GLN A 229 10.66 -6.10 17.21
C GLN A 229 10.38 -6.72 18.58
N GLU A 230 11.12 -6.33 19.60
CA GLU A 230 10.95 -6.80 20.99
C GLU A 230 9.54 -6.49 21.53
N ASN A 231 8.92 -5.41 21.03
CA ASN A 231 7.53 -5.04 21.30
C ASN A 231 6.57 -5.51 20.20
N ARG A 232 6.93 -6.55 19.45
CA ARG A 232 6.13 -7.12 18.34
C ARG A 232 5.71 -6.08 17.31
N PHE A 233 6.59 -5.14 17.00
CA PHE A 233 6.36 -4.01 16.09
C PHE A 233 5.18 -3.11 16.50
N GLN A 234 4.91 -2.98 17.81
CA GLN A 234 4.00 -1.97 18.35
C GLN A 234 4.80 -0.79 18.89
N PHE A 235 4.28 0.42 18.73
CA PHE A 235 4.92 1.61 19.31
C PHE A 235 4.87 1.55 20.83
N THR A 236 6.01 1.81 21.49
CA THR A 236 6.08 1.92 22.93
C THR A 236 5.56 3.27 23.42
N ASP A 237 5.24 3.37 24.72
CA ASP A 237 4.81 4.64 25.32
C ASP A 237 5.86 5.75 25.17
N ALA A 238 7.15 5.39 25.24
CA ALA A 238 8.25 6.32 25.04
C ALA A 238 8.29 6.87 23.61
N GLU A 239 8.04 6.02 22.62
CA GLU A 239 8.00 6.42 21.22
C GLU A 239 6.76 7.29 20.94
N ILE A 240 5.58 6.88 21.39
CA ILE A 240 4.34 7.67 21.23
C ILE A 240 4.49 9.05 21.87
N LYS A 241 5.17 9.15 23.03
CA LYS A 241 5.40 10.41 23.73
C LYS A 241 6.17 11.44 22.90
N LYS A 242 7.03 11.03 21.96
CA LYS A 242 7.71 11.96 21.05
C LYS A 242 6.75 12.84 20.26
N LEU A 243 5.55 12.32 19.94
CA LEU A 243 4.51 13.06 19.22
C LEU A 243 3.89 14.20 20.05
N GLU A 244 4.20 14.33 21.34
CA GLU A 244 3.80 15.47 22.16
C GLU A 244 4.52 16.78 21.77
N ASP A 245 5.68 16.68 21.08
CA ASP A 245 6.42 17.86 20.62
C ASP A 245 5.58 18.66 19.59
N PRO A 246 5.24 19.94 19.90
CA PRO A 246 4.44 20.77 19.01
C PRO A 246 5.14 21.13 17.69
N LYS A 247 6.45 20.90 17.58
CA LYS A 247 7.20 21.07 16.33
C LYS A 247 6.81 20.04 15.28
N ILE A 248 6.38 18.84 15.71
CA ILE A 248 5.93 17.79 14.80
C ILE A 248 4.56 18.19 14.23
N LYS A 249 4.50 18.49 12.94
CA LYS A 249 3.29 18.95 12.25
C LYS A 249 2.39 17.79 11.80
N ALA A 250 3.00 16.67 11.41
CA ALA A 250 2.29 15.50 10.91
C ALA A 250 2.96 14.21 11.38
N PHE A 251 2.16 13.15 11.52
CA PHE A 251 2.64 11.78 11.73
C PHE A 251 2.14 10.90 10.60
N PHE A 252 3.06 10.25 9.93
CA PHE A 252 2.80 9.36 8.81
C PHE A 252 3.15 7.92 9.15
N VAL A 253 2.25 6.99 8.84
CA VAL A 253 2.39 5.56 9.12
C VAL A 253 1.80 4.69 8.02
N VAL A 254 2.40 3.53 7.79
CA VAL A 254 1.83 2.43 6.98
C VAL A 254 1.26 1.39 7.93
N ASN A 255 -0.01 1.06 7.82
CA ASN A 255 -0.70 0.17 8.75
C ASN A 255 -1.65 -0.80 8.04
N PRO A 256 -1.38 -2.12 8.01
CA PRO A 256 -0.19 -2.83 8.54
C PRO A 256 1.13 -2.39 7.92
N GLY A 257 2.21 -2.52 8.68
CA GLY A 257 3.54 -2.04 8.30
C GLY A 257 4.14 -2.78 7.09
N ASN A 258 4.89 -2.05 6.27
CA ASN A 258 5.79 -2.60 5.26
C ASN A 258 7.21 -2.10 5.60
N PRO A 259 8.13 -2.95 6.05
CA PRO A 259 8.28 -4.39 5.76
C PRO A 259 7.75 -5.37 6.82
N THR A 260 7.22 -4.92 7.94
CA THR A 260 6.96 -5.76 9.13
C THR A 260 5.75 -6.70 8.98
N GLY A 261 4.77 -6.35 8.15
CA GLY A 261 3.51 -7.08 8.02
C GLY A 261 2.61 -7.00 9.27
N VAL A 262 2.87 -6.08 10.20
CA VAL A 262 2.14 -6.02 11.48
C VAL A 262 1.27 -4.78 11.56
N ALA A 263 -0.01 -4.97 11.87
CA ALA A 263 -0.94 -3.89 12.16
C ALA A 263 -0.79 -3.38 13.59
N MET A 264 -1.09 -2.11 13.80
CA MET A 264 -1.21 -1.56 15.15
C MET A 264 -2.32 -2.28 15.93
N SER A 265 -2.02 -2.64 17.18
CA SER A 265 -2.99 -3.21 18.10
C SER A 265 -4.03 -2.18 18.54
N LYS A 266 -5.17 -2.66 19.05
CA LYS A 266 -6.19 -1.76 19.63
C LYS A 266 -5.62 -0.88 20.74
N GLU A 267 -4.71 -1.41 21.54
CA GLU A 267 -4.04 -0.71 22.62
C GLU A 267 -3.14 0.41 22.08
N THR A 268 -2.36 0.14 21.04
CA THR A 268 -1.52 1.15 20.39
C THR A 268 -2.36 2.26 19.77
N ILE A 269 -3.43 1.90 19.06
CA ILE A 269 -4.36 2.88 18.47
C ILE A 269 -5.02 3.72 19.56
N ALA A 270 -5.46 3.12 20.67
CA ALA A 270 -6.07 3.85 21.80
C ALA A 270 -5.10 4.84 22.46
N LYS A 271 -3.83 4.48 22.60
CA LYS A 271 -2.78 5.37 23.13
C LYS A 271 -2.56 6.58 22.20
N LEU A 272 -2.45 6.35 20.90
CA LEU A 272 -2.34 7.41 19.90
C LEU A 272 -3.58 8.31 19.92
N ALA A 273 -4.78 7.72 19.98
CA ALA A 273 -6.03 8.45 20.05
C ALA A 273 -6.13 9.33 21.31
N ASN A 274 -5.72 8.80 22.46
CA ASN A 274 -5.69 9.58 23.70
C ASN A 274 -4.71 10.76 23.60
N LEU A 275 -3.51 10.52 23.07
CA LEU A 275 -2.53 11.60 22.87
C LEU A 275 -3.09 12.70 21.96
N VAL A 276 -3.64 12.34 20.81
CA VAL A 276 -4.19 13.32 19.86
C VAL A 276 -5.35 14.08 20.48
N LYS A 277 -6.34 13.38 21.06
CA LYS A 277 -7.53 14.01 21.65
C LYS A 277 -7.20 14.92 22.84
N SER A 278 -6.21 14.57 23.67
CA SER A 278 -5.92 15.29 24.92
C SER A 278 -4.81 16.33 24.81
N LYS A 279 -3.79 16.10 23.97
CA LYS A 279 -2.57 16.93 23.93
C LYS A 279 -2.27 17.53 22.56
N ARG A 280 -2.61 16.83 21.48
CA ARG A 280 -2.26 17.23 20.13
C ARG A 280 -3.44 17.19 19.15
N PRO A 281 -4.54 17.92 19.46
CA PRO A 281 -5.71 17.98 18.56
C PRO A 281 -5.38 18.62 17.20
N ASP A 282 -4.22 19.27 17.10
CA ASP A 282 -3.68 19.90 15.91
C ASP A 282 -2.85 18.95 15.00
N LEU A 283 -2.48 17.76 15.48
CA LEU A 283 -1.60 16.84 14.77
C LEU A 283 -2.29 16.27 13.53
N MET A 284 -1.68 16.48 12.37
CA MET A 284 -2.12 15.88 11.11
C MET A 284 -1.65 14.43 11.05
N LEU A 285 -2.54 13.50 10.68
CA LEU A 285 -2.24 12.08 10.55
C LEU A 285 -2.40 11.65 9.10
N LEU A 286 -1.45 10.84 8.61
CA LEU A 286 -1.49 10.22 7.31
C LEU A 286 -1.31 8.72 7.49
N THR A 287 -2.24 7.92 6.96
CA THR A 287 -2.15 6.46 7.02
C THR A 287 -2.29 5.82 5.66
N ASP A 288 -1.39 4.88 5.33
CA ASP A 288 -1.50 3.99 4.18
C ASP A 288 -1.92 2.61 4.69
N ASP A 289 -3.18 2.25 4.41
CA ASP A 289 -3.81 1.05 4.96
C ASP A 289 -3.97 -0.08 3.92
N VAL A 290 -3.13 -0.09 2.89
CA VAL A 290 -3.23 -1.02 1.74
C VAL A 290 -3.28 -2.50 2.13
N TYR A 291 -2.74 -2.88 3.29
CA TYR A 291 -2.71 -4.28 3.77
C TYR A 291 -3.80 -4.60 4.81
N GLY A 292 -4.61 -3.62 5.22
CA GLY A 292 -5.62 -3.79 6.27
C GLY A 292 -6.60 -4.95 6.02
N THR A 293 -6.93 -5.22 4.75
CA THR A 293 -7.82 -6.32 4.35
C THR A 293 -7.28 -7.73 4.65
N PHE A 294 -5.98 -7.86 4.94
CA PHE A 294 -5.34 -9.13 5.35
C PHE A 294 -5.33 -9.35 6.87
N VAL A 295 -5.85 -8.42 7.66
CA VAL A 295 -5.92 -8.54 9.13
C VAL A 295 -7.37 -8.64 9.59
N PRO A 296 -7.75 -9.68 10.34
CA PRO A 296 -9.10 -9.80 10.87
C PRO A 296 -9.45 -8.61 11.77
N ALA A 297 -10.65 -8.05 11.59
CA ALA A 297 -11.14 -6.91 12.36
C ALA A 297 -10.17 -5.71 12.40
N PHE A 298 -9.50 -5.46 11.28
CA PHE A 298 -8.59 -4.32 11.12
C PHE A 298 -9.27 -3.00 11.45
N ARG A 299 -8.52 -2.10 12.07
CA ARG A 299 -8.95 -0.73 12.35
C ARG A 299 -7.83 0.26 12.04
N SER A 300 -8.12 1.19 11.16
CA SER A 300 -7.25 2.29 10.76
C SER A 300 -7.31 3.44 11.78
N LEU A 301 -6.28 4.28 11.76
CA LEU A 301 -6.34 5.61 12.39
C LEU A 301 -7.48 6.46 11.80
N LEU A 302 -7.84 6.27 10.54
CA LEU A 302 -8.99 6.93 9.91
C LEU A 302 -10.31 6.59 10.63
N GLY A 303 -10.45 5.37 11.12
CA GLY A 303 -11.62 4.92 11.86
C GLY A 303 -11.67 5.43 13.31
N GLU A 304 -10.51 5.70 13.93
CA GLU A 304 -10.42 6.13 15.34
C GLU A 304 -10.27 7.65 15.52
N LEU A 305 -9.58 8.29 14.57
CA LEU A 305 -9.26 9.72 14.56
C LEU A 305 -9.67 10.36 13.22
N PRO A 306 -10.95 10.24 12.82
CA PRO A 306 -11.39 10.62 11.47
C PRO A 306 -11.11 12.09 11.14
N TYR A 307 -11.22 12.98 12.12
CA TYR A 307 -11.04 14.42 11.91
C TYR A 307 -9.58 14.84 11.68
N ASN A 308 -8.64 14.02 12.14
CA ASN A 308 -7.20 14.32 12.05
C ASN A 308 -6.49 13.57 10.91
N THR A 309 -7.17 12.60 10.29
CA THR A 309 -6.52 11.60 9.45
C THR A 309 -6.88 11.76 7.98
N ILE A 310 -5.86 11.76 7.11
CA ILE A 310 -5.99 11.42 5.69
C ILE A 310 -5.69 9.93 5.55
N GLY A 311 -6.67 9.16 5.05
CA GLY A 311 -6.51 7.74 4.77
C GLY A 311 -6.21 7.49 3.30
N VAL A 312 -5.27 6.59 3.03
CA VAL A 312 -4.98 6.09 1.69
C VAL A 312 -5.24 4.60 1.66
N TYR A 313 -5.98 4.16 0.66
CA TYR A 313 -6.19 2.76 0.37
C TYR A 313 -5.83 2.45 -1.09
N SER A 314 -5.29 1.27 -1.35
CA SER A 314 -5.00 0.78 -2.70
C SER A 314 -5.57 -0.61 -2.91
N TYR A 315 -6.28 -0.80 -4.01
CA TYR A 315 -6.82 -2.09 -4.45
C TYR A 315 -5.73 -3.04 -4.99
N SER A 316 -4.50 -2.55 -5.12
CA SER A 316 -3.39 -3.23 -5.81
C SER A 316 -3.09 -4.62 -5.25
N LYS A 317 -3.10 -4.79 -3.91
CA LYS A 317 -2.61 -6.00 -3.24
C LYS A 317 -3.71 -7.03 -3.09
N TYR A 318 -4.79 -6.65 -2.46
CA TYR A 318 -5.89 -7.55 -2.13
C TYR A 318 -6.49 -8.22 -3.36
N PHE A 319 -6.80 -7.45 -4.40
CA PHE A 319 -7.43 -7.95 -5.63
C PHE A 319 -6.44 -8.42 -6.70
N GLY A 320 -5.14 -8.46 -6.42
CA GLY A 320 -4.13 -8.76 -7.43
C GLY A 320 -4.19 -7.78 -8.61
N ALA A 321 -4.28 -6.48 -8.31
CA ALA A 321 -4.58 -5.43 -9.27
C ALA A 321 -3.49 -4.36 -9.38
N THR A 322 -2.23 -4.74 -9.14
CA THR A 322 -1.09 -3.78 -9.13
C THR A 322 -0.96 -3.01 -10.43
N GLY A 323 -1.19 -3.64 -11.58
CA GLY A 323 -1.13 -3.02 -12.91
C GLY A 323 -2.31 -2.09 -13.23
N TRP A 324 -3.44 -2.22 -12.54
CA TRP A 324 -4.61 -1.36 -12.73
C TRP A 324 -4.43 0.05 -12.14
N ARG A 325 -3.49 0.22 -11.22
CA ARG A 325 -3.22 1.52 -10.55
C ARG A 325 -4.45 2.11 -9.88
N LEU A 326 -5.15 1.35 -9.04
CA LEU A 326 -6.36 1.78 -8.34
C LEU A 326 -6.04 2.17 -6.91
N GLY A 327 -6.20 3.44 -6.58
CA GLY A 327 -6.06 3.98 -5.23
C GLY A 327 -7.13 5.00 -4.91
N VAL A 328 -7.29 5.30 -3.63
CA VAL A 328 -8.24 6.29 -3.16
C VAL A 328 -7.69 7.03 -1.95
N ILE A 329 -7.89 8.35 -1.92
CA ILE A 329 -7.68 9.22 -0.76
C ILE A 329 -9.03 9.43 -0.10
N ALA A 330 -9.09 9.31 1.24
CA ALA A 330 -10.29 9.52 2.04
C ALA A 330 -10.03 10.58 3.12
N ILE A 331 -10.87 11.60 3.18
CA ILE A 331 -10.81 12.67 4.19
C ILE A 331 -12.21 12.89 4.74
N HIS A 332 -12.34 12.98 6.06
CA HIS A 332 -13.62 13.24 6.71
C HIS A 332 -14.14 14.63 6.33
N GLU A 333 -15.47 14.77 6.15
CA GLU A 333 -16.10 16.06 5.81
C GLU A 333 -15.84 17.17 6.83
N GLU A 334 -15.62 16.81 8.10
CA GLU A 334 -15.21 17.71 9.18
C GLU A 334 -13.77 17.41 9.58
N ASN A 335 -12.80 17.96 8.88
CA ASN A 335 -11.38 17.65 9.08
C ASN A 335 -10.57 18.85 9.59
N ILE A 336 -9.40 18.57 10.18
CA ILE A 336 -8.51 19.62 10.68
C ILE A 336 -7.77 20.36 9.56
N PHE A 337 -7.62 19.77 8.38
CA PHE A 337 -6.89 20.38 7.26
C PHE A 337 -7.65 21.63 6.79
N ASP A 338 -8.96 21.52 6.56
CA ASP A 338 -9.81 22.65 6.22
C ASP A 338 -9.82 23.71 7.33
N ARG A 339 -9.88 23.29 8.61
CA ARG A 339 -9.84 24.22 9.75
C ARG A 339 -8.50 24.96 9.82
N LYS A 340 -7.37 24.27 9.62
CA LYS A 340 -6.05 24.90 9.61
C LYS A 340 -5.90 25.91 8.46
N ILE A 341 -6.36 25.55 7.26
CA ILE A 341 -6.35 26.48 6.12
C ILE A 341 -7.19 27.72 6.41
N ALA A 342 -8.38 27.57 7.00
CA ALA A 342 -9.24 28.70 7.32
C ALA A 342 -8.64 29.67 8.37
N THR A 343 -7.66 29.23 9.15
CA THR A 343 -6.99 30.01 10.19
C THR A 343 -5.59 30.52 9.79
N LEU A 344 -5.19 30.33 8.55
CA LEU A 344 -3.90 30.83 8.03
C LEU A 344 -3.85 32.38 8.07
N PRO A 345 -2.66 32.97 8.19
CA PRO A 345 -2.46 34.42 8.06
C PRO A 345 -3.04 34.95 6.74
N ASP A 346 -3.59 36.18 6.77
CA ASP A 346 -4.25 36.77 5.59
C ASP A 346 -3.34 36.85 4.34
N ALA A 347 -2.03 37.05 4.52
CA ALA A 347 -1.07 37.00 3.44
C ALA A 347 -1.04 35.62 2.74
N GLU A 348 -1.07 34.53 3.49
CA GLU A 348 -1.11 33.18 2.94
C GLU A 348 -2.47 32.86 2.31
N LEU A 349 -3.57 33.30 2.95
CA LEU A 349 -4.91 33.16 2.38
C LEU A 349 -5.02 33.87 1.02
N LYS A 350 -4.44 35.07 0.86
CA LYS A 350 -4.40 35.77 -0.43
C LYS A 350 -3.59 35.02 -1.49
N MET A 351 -2.52 34.30 -1.09
CA MET A 351 -1.78 33.43 -2.01
C MET A 351 -2.65 32.26 -2.50
N LEU A 352 -3.42 31.66 -1.59
CA LEU A 352 -4.37 30.61 -1.93
C LEU A 352 -5.52 31.13 -2.78
N ASP A 353 -6.06 32.32 -2.50
CA ASP A 353 -7.07 32.97 -3.32
C ASP A 353 -6.58 33.15 -4.77
N LYS A 354 -5.32 33.58 -4.96
CA LYS A 354 -4.69 33.69 -6.29
C LYS A 354 -4.52 32.32 -6.96
N ARG A 355 -4.09 31.29 -6.19
CA ARG A 355 -3.86 29.94 -6.71
C ARG A 355 -5.14 29.30 -7.24
N TYR A 356 -6.22 29.38 -6.47
CA TYR A 356 -7.48 28.72 -6.77
C TYR A 356 -8.54 29.62 -7.41
N GLY A 357 -8.28 30.90 -7.56
CA GLY A 357 -9.18 31.86 -8.21
C GLY A 357 -9.59 31.48 -9.64
N PRO A 358 -8.73 30.87 -10.47
CA PRO A 358 -9.13 30.35 -11.78
C PRO A 358 -10.21 29.25 -11.75
N LEU A 359 -10.35 28.54 -10.64
CA LEU A 359 -11.29 27.42 -10.50
C LEU A 359 -12.67 27.87 -9.99
N THR A 360 -12.73 28.93 -9.18
CA THR A 360 -13.98 29.36 -8.53
C THR A 360 -13.91 30.79 -8.04
N LEU A 361 -15.07 31.44 -8.00
CA LEU A 361 -15.23 32.76 -7.38
C LEU A 361 -15.14 32.74 -5.84
N GLN A 362 -15.10 31.56 -5.23
CA GLN A 362 -15.07 31.40 -3.77
C GLN A 362 -13.90 30.47 -3.34
N PRO A 363 -12.63 30.82 -3.63
CA PRO A 363 -11.48 29.93 -3.42
C PRO A 363 -11.30 29.52 -1.94
N ARG A 364 -11.75 30.33 -0.98
CA ARG A 364 -11.67 30.02 0.45
C ARG A 364 -12.65 28.94 0.90
N LYS A 365 -13.66 28.59 0.08
CA LYS A 365 -14.64 27.53 0.38
C LYS A 365 -14.30 26.18 -0.24
N ILE A 366 -13.23 26.08 -1.03
CA ILE A 366 -12.78 24.81 -1.59
C ILE A 366 -12.32 23.92 -0.45
N LYS A 367 -12.88 22.71 -0.33
CA LYS A 367 -12.46 21.70 0.63
C LYS A 367 -11.04 21.22 0.32
N PHE A 368 -10.31 20.76 1.34
CA PHE A 368 -8.94 20.29 1.17
C PHE A 368 -8.85 19.12 0.17
N ILE A 369 -9.80 18.21 0.16
CA ILE A 369 -9.86 17.11 -0.82
C ILE A 369 -9.92 17.65 -2.27
N ASP A 370 -10.72 18.67 -2.52
CA ASP A 370 -10.84 19.29 -3.86
C ASP A 370 -9.61 20.13 -4.22
N ARG A 371 -8.88 20.65 -3.22
CA ARG A 371 -7.57 21.26 -3.42
C ARG A 371 -6.53 20.22 -3.84
N ILE A 372 -6.56 19.00 -3.29
CA ILE A 372 -5.70 17.90 -3.74
C ILE A 372 -5.96 17.59 -5.22
N VAL A 373 -7.22 17.56 -5.65
CA VAL A 373 -7.58 17.39 -7.07
C VAL A 373 -6.93 18.47 -7.93
N ALA A 374 -7.12 19.75 -7.56
CA ALA A 374 -6.56 20.87 -8.28
C ALA A 374 -5.03 20.86 -8.34
N ASP A 375 -4.39 20.55 -7.21
CA ASP A 375 -2.93 20.54 -7.09
C ASP A 375 -2.29 19.35 -7.82
N SER A 376 -3.02 18.28 -8.07
CA SER A 376 -2.50 17.09 -8.75
C SER A 376 -2.03 17.40 -10.18
N ARG A 377 -2.61 18.42 -10.84
CA ARG A 377 -2.30 18.82 -12.23
C ARG A 377 -1.48 20.09 -12.38
N ASP A 378 -1.34 20.92 -11.35
CA ASP A 378 -0.70 22.24 -11.40
C ASP A 378 -1.36 23.28 -12.34
N VAL A 379 -2.49 22.96 -12.92
CA VAL A 379 -3.24 23.81 -13.83
C VAL A 379 -4.74 23.74 -13.53
N ALA A 380 -5.49 24.76 -13.92
CA ALA A 380 -6.94 24.83 -13.69
C ALA A 380 -7.73 23.91 -14.65
N LEU A 381 -7.39 22.63 -14.69
CA LEU A 381 -8.01 21.60 -15.54
C LEU A 381 -8.35 20.35 -14.72
N ASN A 382 -9.20 20.52 -13.69
CA ASN A 382 -9.53 19.47 -12.73
C ASN A 382 -10.13 18.21 -13.41
N HIS A 383 -10.94 18.38 -14.45
CA HIS A 383 -11.54 17.27 -15.20
C HIS A 383 -10.52 16.35 -15.89
N THR A 384 -9.24 16.69 -15.90
CA THR A 384 -8.16 15.82 -16.37
C THR A 384 -7.45 15.11 -15.23
N SER A 385 -7.90 15.29 -13.97
CA SER A 385 -7.26 14.77 -12.78
C SER A 385 -7.72 13.35 -12.45
N GLY A 386 -6.91 12.66 -11.65
CA GLY A 386 -7.25 11.41 -11.03
C GLY A 386 -7.33 10.22 -11.96
N LEU A 387 -8.06 9.23 -11.49
CA LEU A 387 -8.17 7.92 -12.10
C LEU A 387 -9.09 7.97 -13.33
N SER A 388 -8.72 7.29 -14.42
CA SER A 388 -9.54 7.21 -15.63
C SER A 388 -10.90 6.55 -15.35
N LEU A 389 -11.91 6.89 -16.14
CA LEU A 389 -13.27 6.36 -15.98
C LEU A 389 -13.33 4.82 -16.02
N PRO A 390 -12.69 4.12 -16.99
CA PRO A 390 -12.69 2.66 -17.01
C PRO A 390 -12.06 2.05 -15.73
N GLN A 391 -11.03 2.68 -15.19
CA GLN A 391 -10.42 2.22 -13.93
C GLN A 391 -11.35 2.44 -12.73
N GLN A 392 -12.14 3.52 -12.72
CA GLN A 392 -13.15 3.76 -11.68
C GLN A 392 -14.28 2.72 -11.74
N VAL A 393 -14.68 2.26 -12.93
CA VAL A 393 -15.62 1.13 -13.08
C VAL A 393 -15.05 -0.13 -12.44
N MET A 394 -13.78 -0.47 -12.72
CA MET A 394 -13.14 -1.63 -12.09
C MET A 394 -13.08 -1.49 -10.56
N MET A 395 -12.84 -0.29 -10.05
CA MET A 395 -12.86 -0.01 -8.60
C MET A 395 -14.23 -0.31 -7.99
N SER A 396 -15.30 0.11 -8.66
CA SER A 396 -16.69 -0.21 -8.25
C SER A 396 -16.93 -1.71 -8.22
N LEU A 397 -16.54 -2.44 -9.27
CA LEU A 397 -16.75 -3.89 -9.35
C LEU A 397 -15.98 -4.66 -8.29
N PHE A 398 -14.72 -4.28 -8.00
CA PHE A 398 -13.96 -4.87 -6.89
C PHE A 398 -14.63 -4.64 -5.55
N SER A 399 -15.06 -3.41 -5.28
CA SER A 399 -15.74 -3.05 -4.03
C SER A 399 -17.07 -3.81 -3.87
N LEU A 400 -17.86 -3.91 -4.94
CA LEU A 400 -19.14 -4.62 -4.92
C LEU A 400 -18.96 -6.14 -4.76
N ALA A 401 -17.99 -6.74 -5.44
CA ALA A 401 -17.70 -8.16 -5.31
C ALA A 401 -17.39 -8.52 -3.84
N GLU A 402 -16.58 -7.72 -3.15
CA GLU A 402 -16.27 -7.93 -1.74
C GLU A 402 -17.48 -7.71 -0.82
N MET A 403 -18.28 -6.67 -1.06
CA MET A 403 -19.47 -6.40 -0.26
C MET A 403 -20.58 -7.44 -0.45
N MET A 404 -20.64 -8.07 -1.61
CA MET A 404 -21.59 -9.15 -1.94
C MET A 404 -21.14 -10.51 -1.39
N ASP A 405 -19.86 -10.73 -1.16
CA ASP A 405 -19.30 -11.93 -0.51
C ASP A 405 -19.55 -11.91 1.00
N LYS A 406 -20.77 -12.26 1.40
CA LYS A 406 -21.18 -12.29 2.82
C LYS A 406 -20.39 -13.30 3.65
N ALA A 407 -19.93 -14.37 3.03
CA ALA A 407 -19.16 -15.43 3.70
C ALA A 407 -17.68 -15.09 3.81
N LYS A 408 -17.25 -13.97 3.18
CA LYS A 408 -15.84 -13.53 3.14
C LYS A 408 -14.90 -14.62 2.62
N LEU A 409 -15.34 -15.34 1.59
CA LEU A 409 -14.59 -16.45 1.01
C LEU A 409 -13.31 -15.98 0.34
N TYR A 410 -13.39 -14.86 -0.40
CA TYR A 410 -12.23 -14.28 -1.06
C TYR A 410 -11.19 -13.79 -0.04
N GLN A 411 -11.62 -13.08 1.00
CA GLN A 411 -10.73 -12.61 2.07
C GLN A 411 -10.03 -13.77 2.78
N LYS A 412 -10.80 -14.80 3.17
CA LYS A 412 -10.27 -16.00 3.83
C LYS A 412 -9.23 -16.70 2.96
N ALA A 413 -9.53 -16.89 1.68
CA ALA A 413 -8.60 -17.53 0.74
C ALA A 413 -7.29 -16.73 0.58
N CYS A 414 -7.36 -15.41 0.43
CA CYS A 414 -6.17 -14.57 0.34
C CYS A 414 -5.32 -14.65 1.62
N MET A 415 -5.95 -14.57 2.78
CA MET A 415 -5.27 -14.71 4.07
C MET A 415 -4.63 -16.08 4.25
N GLU A 416 -5.34 -17.15 3.89
CA GLU A 416 -4.82 -18.52 3.97
C GLU A 416 -3.57 -18.70 3.12
N ILE A 417 -3.56 -18.17 1.89
CA ILE A 417 -2.39 -18.22 0.98
C ILE A 417 -1.17 -17.60 1.67
N VAL A 418 -1.27 -16.36 2.15
CA VAL A 418 -0.11 -15.65 2.71
C VAL A 418 0.35 -16.26 4.04
N HIS A 419 -0.56 -16.70 4.90
CA HIS A 419 -0.21 -17.35 6.17
C HIS A 419 0.45 -18.72 5.97
N ARG A 420 -0.02 -19.52 5.00
CA ARG A 420 0.60 -20.80 4.65
C ARG A 420 2.04 -20.60 4.17
N ARG A 421 2.29 -19.57 3.35
CA ARG A 421 3.62 -19.21 2.85
C ARG A 421 4.52 -18.66 3.95
N ALA A 422 3.99 -17.87 4.87
CA ALA A 422 4.72 -17.43 6.06
C ALA A 422 5.18 -18.62 6.89
N LYS A 423 4.28 -19.59 7.12
CA LYS A 423 4.59 -20.83 7.83
C LYS A 423 5.70 -21.61 7.13
N ALA A 424 5.60 -21.83 5.82
CA ALA A 424 6.62 -22.55 5.04
C ALA A 424 8.00 -21.85 5.12
N THR A 425 8.05 -20.52 5.07
CA THR A 425 9.30 -19.75 5.24
C THR A 425 9.94 -20.05 6.58
N VAL A 426 9.16 -20.05 7.65
CA VAL A 426 9.65 -20.27 9.01
C VAL A 426 10.08 -21.73 9.23
N GLU A 427 9.37 -22.69 8.66
CA GLU A 427 9.76 -24.11 8.64
C GLU A 427 11.10 -24.30 7.93
N GLY A 428 11.31 -23.62 6.78
CA GLY A 428 12.59 -23.57 6.07
C GLY A 428 13.73 -22.99 6.91
N LEU A 429 13.47 -21.93 7.68
CA LEU A 429 14.41 -21.37 8.65
C LEU A 429 14.73 -22.36 9.78
N GLY A 430 13.84 -23.29 10.10
CA GLY A 430 13.98 -24.22 11.22
C GLY A 430 13.78 -23.56 12.58
N ILE A 431 12.85 -22.62 12.66
CA ILE A 431 12.44 -21.93 13.89
C ILE A 431 10.95 -22.14 14.14
N GLU A 432 10.51 -21.93 15.38
CA GLU A 432 9.10 -21.94 15.73
C GLU A 432 8.45 -20.58 15.52
N VAL A 433 7.20 -20.58 15.05
CA VAL A 433 6.41 -19.36 14.84
C VAL A 433 5.71 -18.96 16.12
N SER A 434 5.88 -17.73 16.55
CA SER A 434 4.99 -17.12 17.55
C SER A 434 3.78 -16.52 16.84
N ALA A 435 2.57 -16.97 17.19
CA ALA A 435 1.34 -16.40 16.63
C ALA A 435 1.24 -14.90 16.98
N ASN A 436 0.97 -14.07 15.96
CA ASN A 436 0.67 -12.66 16.13
C ASN A 436 -0.67 -12.35 15.44
N PRO A 437 -1.74 -12.02 16.18
CA PRO A 437 -3.05 -11.78 15.61
C PRO A 437 -3.12 -10.51 14.73
N HIS A 438 -2.09 -9.66 14.80
CA HIS A 438 -1.97 -8.43 14.01
C HIS A 438 -1.12 -8.61 12.76
N TYR A 439 -0.65 -9.83 12.47
CA TYR A 439 0.20 -10.11 11.33
C TYR A 439 -0.63 -10.34 10.07
N ASP A 440 -0.41 -9.52 9.04
CA ASP A 440 -1.07 -9.62 7.74
C ASP A 440 -0.48 -10.70 6.84
N ALA A 441 0.73 -11.14 7.15
CA ALA A 441 1.50 -12.12 6.39
C ALA A 441 1.67 -11.78 4.89
N TYR A 442 1.44 -10.53 4.46
CA TYR A 442 1.73 -10.10 3.09
C TYR A 442 3.24 -9.91 2.87
N TYR A 443 3.91 -9.35 3.89
CA TYR A 443 5.36 -9.33 4.01
C TYR A 443 5.81 -9.98 5.30
N GLY A 444 7.04 -10.51 5.28
CA GLY A 444 7.75 -10.93 6.48
C GLY A 444 9.09 -10.18 6.57
N LEU A 445 9.45 -9.79 7.77
CA LEU A 445 10.79 -9.28 8.08
C LEU A 445 11.56 -10.39 8.81
N ILE A 446 12.57 -10.93 8.15
CA ILE A 446 13.49 -11.91 8.74
C ILE A 446 14.60 -11.12 9.44
N ASP A 447 14.56 -11.02 10.77
CA ASP A 447 15.67 -10.51 11.55
C ASP A 447 16.76 -11.58 11.59
N PHE A 448 17.76 -11.39 10.74
CA PHE A 448 18.86 -12.33 10.60
C PHE A 448 19.77 -12.30 11.83
N GLU A 449 19.98 -11.16 12.47
CA GLU A 449 20.80 -11.07 13.68
C GLU A 449 20.20 -11.91 14.81
N PHE A 450 18.89 -11.73 15.09
CA PHE A 450 18.19 -12.54 16.09
C PHE A 450 18.21 -14.03 15.75
N PHE A 451 17.96 -14.36 14.48
CA PHE A 451 18.02 -15.74 13.99
C PHE A 451 19.43 -16.33 14.17
N ALA A 452 20.47 -15.60 13.77
CA ALA A 452 21.85 -16.05 13.83
C ALA A 452 22.34 -16.25 15.27
N ARG A 453 22.00 -15.36 16.21
CA ARG A 453 22.34 -15.51 17.64
C ARG A 453 21.90 -16.87 18.18
N LYS A 454 20.69 -17.31 17.84
CA LYS A 454 20.16 -18.62 18.27
C LYS A 454 20.78 -19.81 17.54
N ASN A 455 21.15 -19.67 16.26
CA ASN A 455 21.52 -20.78 15.40
C ASN A 455 23.05 -20.95 15.23
N ILE A 456 23.82 -19.87 15.27
CA ILE A 456 25.27 -19.90 15.08
C ILE A 456 26.06 -19.30 16.25
N GLY A 457 25.39 -18.77 17.26
CA GLY A 457 25.94 -18.28 18.51
C GLY A 457 26.38 -16.82 18.50
N GLU A 458 26.41 -16.22 19.71
CA GLU A 458 26.71 -14.80 19.96
C GLU A 458 28.07 -14.38 19.38
N ASP A 459 29.14 -15.14 19.68
CA ASP A 459 30.48 -14.84 19.20
C ASP A 459 30.59 -14.73 17.67
N ALA A 460 29.84 -15.55 16.94
CA ALA A 460 29.83 -15.53 15.48
C ALA A 460 29.12 -14.29 14.97
N VAL A 461 28.02 -13.87 15.61
CA VAL A 461 27.29 -12.66 15.26
C VAL A 461 28.13 -11.40 15.51
N GLU A 462 28.81 -11.31 16.65
CA GLU A 462 29.72 -10.18 16.94
C GLU A 462 30.90 -10.11 15.94
N TYR A 463 31.41 -11.28 15.51
CA TYR A 463 32.37 -11.33 14.42
C TYR A 463 31.79 -10.81 13.09
N LEU A 464 30.57 -11.20 12.72
CA LEU A 464 29.91 -10.73 11.50
C LEU A 464 29.73 -9.20 11.52
N LYS A 465 29.18 -8.67 12.58
CA LYS A 465 28.95 -7.22 12.73
C LYS A 465 30.23 -6.39 12.59
N LYS A 466 31.36 -6.95 12.98
CA LYS A 466 32.67 -6.28 12.92
C LYS A 466 33.36 -6.44 11.56
N ASN A 467 33.16 -7.55 10.85
CA ASN A 467 34.01 -7.93 9.72
C ASN A 467 33.25 -8.10 8.39
N VAL A 468 31.93 -8.13 8.41
CA VAL A 468 31.09 -8.36 7.23
C VAL A 468 30.09 -7.21 7.07
N HIS A 469 29.89 -6.78 5.84
CA HIS A 469 28.92 -5.74 5.54
C HIS A 469 27.49 -6.32 5.56
N PRO A 470 26.47 -5.66 6.14
CA PRO A 470 25.10 -6.19 6.21
C PRO A 470 24.48 -6.57 4.85
N LEU A 471 24.79 -5.83 3.79
CA LEU A 471 24.33 -6.15 2.43
C LEU A 471 24.87 -7.50 1.90
N ASP A 472 26.00 -8.00 2.44
CA ASP A 472 26.57 -9.29 2.04
C ASP A 472 25.55 -10.43 2.16
N LEU A 473 24.65 -10.36 3.14
CA LEU A 473 23.58 -11.34 3.32
C LEU A 473 22.67 -11.45 2.09
N ALA A 474 22.17 -10.33 1.57
CA ALA A 474 21.30 -10.31 0.39
C ALA A 474 22.05 -10.71 -0.87
N PHE A 475 23.30 -10.26 -1.02
CA PHE A 475 24.13 -10.62 -2.18
C PHE A 475 24.49 -12.10 -2.20
N ARG A 476 24.84 -12.70 -1.06
CA ARG A 476 25.08 -14.15 -0.95
C ARG A 476 23.84 -14.99 -1.25
N LEU A 477 22.68 -14.58 -0.77
CA LEU A 477 21.44 -15.27 -1.11
C LEU A 477 21.23 -15.29 -2.64
N ALA A 478 21.52 -14.19 -3.32
CA ALA A 478 21.41 -14.11 -4.77
C ALA A 478 22.50 -14.95 -5.48
N GLU A 479 23.75 -14.86 -5.02
CA GLU A 479 24.90 -15.55 -5.62
C GLU A 479 24.89 -17.06 -5.35
N ASP A 480 24.59 -17.51 -4.13
CA ASP A 480 24.73 -18.91 -3.73
C ASP A 480 23.44 -19.72 -3.98
N HIS A 481 22.27 -19.05 -3.89
CA HIS A 481 20.96 -19.73 -3.90
C HIS A 481 19.99 -19.24 -4.98
N GLY A 482 20.30 -18.19 -5.75
CA GLY A 482 19.37 -17.62 -6.72
C GLY A 482 18.14 -16.93 -6.09
N ILE A 483 18.23 -16.54 -4.81
CA ILE A 483 17.13 -15.96 -4.03
C ILE A 483 17.33 -14.45 -3.91
N VAL A 484 16.31 -13.68 -4.31
CA VAL A 484 16.29 -12.21 -4.21
C VAL A 484 15.30 -11.77 -3.14
N LEU A 485 15.82 -11.19 -2.05
CA LEU A 485 15.09 -10.52 -0.98
C LEU A 485 15.56 -9.06 -0.87
N LEU A 486 14.81 -8.21 -0.18
CA LEU A 486 15.23 -6.82 0.04
C LEU A 486 15.88 -6.67 1.41
N ASN A 487 16.99 -5.92 1.49
CA ASN A 487 17.63 -5.58 2.77
C ASN A 487 16.75 -4.67 3.62
N GLY A 488 16.70 -4.90 4.92
CA GLY A 488 15.85 -4.16 5.86
C GLY A 488 16.31 -2.74 6.15
N GLY A 489 17.62 -2.47 6.11
CA GLY A 489 18.18 -1.15 6.46
C GLY A 489 17.53 0.01 5.70
N GLY A 490 17.24 -0.16 4.42
CA GLY A 490 16.56 0.87 3.62
C GLY A 490 15.08 1.11 3.95
N PHE A 491 14.51 0.37 4.92
CA PHE A 491 13.18 0.56 5.48
C PHE A 491 13.22 1.13 6.91
N GLU A 492 14.38 1.58 7.40
CA GLU A 492 14.61 1.88 8.82
C GLU A 492 14.31 0.65 9.72
N ALA A 493 14.47 -0.56 9.19
CA ALA A 493 14.49 -1.82 9.93
C ALA A 493 15.91 -2.20 10.31
N PRO A 494 16.15 -3.21 11.18
CA PRO A 494 17.50 -3.64 11.51
C PRO A 494 18.34 -3.92 10.25
N GLU A 495 19.60 -3.48 10.23
CA GLU A 495 20.50 -3.62 9.08
C GLU A 495 20.68 -5.07 8.64
N TRP A 496 20.79 -5.98 9.64
CA TRP A 496 20.87 -7.42 9.43
C TRP A 496 19.49 -8.06 9.34
N SER A 497 18.62 -7.50 8.51
CA SER A 497 17.30 -8.07 8.26
C SER A 497 16.97 -8.12 6.78
N LEU A 498 16.01 -8.97 6.41
CA LEU A 498 15.56 -9.18 5.04
C LEU A 498 14.04 -9.12 4.97
N ARG A 499 13.50 -8.30 4.06
CA ARG A 499 12.09 -8.33 3.73
C ARG A 499 11.80 -9.39 2.68
N VAL A 500 10.87 -10.29 2.98
CA VAL A 500 10.32 -11.28 2.05
C VAL A 500 8.88 -10.94 1.70
N SER A 501 8.53 -10.92 0.41
CA SER A 501 7.14 -10.88 -0.03
C SER A 501 6.56 -12.30 0.00
N LEU A 502 5.48 -12.50 0.73
CA LEU A 502 4.80 -13.80 0.86
C LEU A 502 3.65 -13.97 -0.15
N ALA A 503 3.52 -13.01 -1.06
CA ALA A 503 2.38 -12.93 -1.97
C ALA A 503 2.71 -13.30 -3.44
N ASN A 504 3.97 -13.40 -3.84
CA ASN A 504 4.32 -13.32 -5.27
C ASN A 504 4.97 -14.56 -5.89
N LEU A 505 5.25 -15.58 -5.10
CA LEU A 505 5.78 -16.86 -5.56
C LEU A 505 4.82 -18.01 -5.23
N ASP A 506 5.05 -19.17 -5.82
CA ASP A 506 4.30 -20.39 -5.48
C ASP A 506 4.72 -20.92 -4.11
N ASP A 507 3.87 -21.73 -3.49
CA ASP A 507 4.00 -22.12 -2.09
C ASP A 507 5.32 -22.84 -1.78
N GLU A 508 5.80 -23.70 -2.71
CA GLU A 508 7.02 -24.48 -2.57
C GLU A 508 8.29 -23.62 -2.44
N ALA A 509 8.28 -22.42 -3.03
CA ALA A 509 9.41 -21.50 -3.01
C ALA A 509 9.75 -21.00 -1.60
N TYR A 510 8.77 -20.92 -0.72
CA TYR A 510 8.94 -20.24 0.56
C TYR A 510 9.72 -21.05 1.58
N GLU A 511 9.59 -22.37 1.58
CA GLU A 511 10.44 -23.24 2.39
C GLU A 511 11.91 -23.18 1.90
N GLU A 512 12.11 -23.12 0.58
CA GLU A 512 13.44 -22.99 -0.02
C GLU A 512 14.11 -21.66 0.34
N ILE A 513 13.36 -20.55 0.35
CA ILE A 513 13.85 -19.25 0.83
C ILE A 513 14.35 -19.37 2.28
N GLY A 514 13.57 -19.96 3.18
CA GLY A 514 13.98 -20.19 4.56
C GLY A 514 15.23 -21.05 4.68
N ARG A 515 15.34 -22.13 3.90
CA ARG A 515 16.52 -23.00 3.84
C ARG A 515 17.76 -22.26 3.34
N GLY A 516 17.61 -21.39 2.34
CA GLY A 516 18.68 -20.54 1.81
C GLY A 516 19.26 -19.62 2.89
N VAL A 517 18.40 -18.90 3.62
CA VAL A 517 18.84 -18.03 4.73
C VAL A 517 19.57 -18.83 5.81
N ARG A 518 19.07 -20.00 6.18
CA ARG A 518 19.71 -20.91 7.13
C ARG A 518 21.08 -21.42 6.62
N SER A 519 21.20 -21.67 5.34
CA SER A 519 22.45 -22.08 4.70
C SER A 519 23.51 -21.00 4.78
N ILE A 520 23.16 -19.74 4.49
CA ILE A 520 24.06 -18.59 4.61
C ILE A 520 24.54 -18.42 6.07
N ALA A 521 23.64 -18.56 7.05
CA ALA A 521 24.04 -18.49 8.45
C ALA A 521 25.11 -19.55 8.81
N ARG A 522 24.96 -20.79 8.34
CA ARG A 522 25.97 -21.85 8.51
C ARG A 522 27.30 -21.49 7.83
N GLY A 523 27.25 -20.91 6.62
CA GLY A 523 28.44 -20.43 5.91
C GLY A 523 29.20 -19.38 6.72
N TYR A 524 28.50 -18.44 7.34
CA TYR A 524 29.12 -17.45 8.24
C TYR A 524 29.72 -18.09 9.49
N ARG A 525 29.10 -19.11 10.07
CA ARG A 525 29.67 -19.85 11.20
C ARG A 525 30.99 -20.52 10.82
N HIS A 526 31.05 -21.19 9.64
CA HIS A 526 32.28 -21.81 9.14
C HIS A 526 33.39 -20.77 8.92
N ALA A 527 33.08 -19.61 8.35
CA ALA A 527 34.04 -18.52 8.14
C ALA A 527 34.61 -18.01 9.48
N PHE A 528 33.76 -17.86 10.48
CA PHE A 528 34.18 -17.48 11.83
C PHE A 528 35.11 -18.52 12.48
N GLU A 529 34.80 -19.81 12.39
CA GLU A 529 35.62 -20.89 12.92
C GLU A 529 36.99 -20.94 12.24
N ALA A 530 37.03 -20.77 10.91
CA ALA A 530 38.29 -20.68 10.17
C ALA A 530 39.14 -19.50 10.61
N SER A 531 38.55 -18.35 10.90
CA SER A 531 39.27 -17.17 11.41
C SER A 531 39.91 -17.40 12.78
N LYS A 532 39.22 -18.11 13.67
CA LYS A 532 39.77 -18.52 14.98
C LYS A 532 40.94 -19.49 14.84
N GLY A 533 40.87 -20.41 13.86
CA GLY A 533 41.97 -21.35 13.56
C GLY A 533 43.23 -20.65 13.06
N ALA A 534 43.09 -19.72 12.13
CA ALA A 534 44.18 -18.91 11.61
C ALA A 534 44.87 -18.06 12.68
N ALA A 535 44.10 -17.43 13.59
CA ALA A 535 44.64 -16.64 14.68
C ALA A 535 45.40 -17.47 15.71
N LYS A 536 44.99 -18.73 15.93
CA LYS A 536 45.75 -19.68 16.81
C LYS A 536 47.05 -20.15 16.16
N SER A 537 47.04 -20.41 14.85
CA SER A 537 48.22 -20.80 14.11
C SER A 537 49.29 -19.70 14.08
N GLN A 538 48.89 -18.44 13.84
CA GLN A 538 49.80 -17.28 13.89
C GLN A 538 50.42 -17.05 15.27
N LYS A 539 49.66 -17.27 16.35
CA LYS A 539 50.20 -17.18 17.72
C LYS A 539 51.12 -18.35 18.07
N ALA A 540 50.94 -19.51 17.44
CA ALA A 540 51.83 -20.66 17.62
C ALA A 540 53.15 -20.51 16.86
N THR A 541 53.13 -19.83 15.70
CA THR A 541 54.34 -19.55 14.89
C THR A 541 55.15 -18.34 15.39
N ALA A 542 54.53 -17.47 16.18
CA ALA A 542 55.18 -16.30 16.78
C ALA A 542 55.79 -16.57 18.19
N ARG A 543 55.68 -17.79 18.70
CA ARG A 543 56.38 -18.32 19.89
C ARG A 543 57.50 -19.27 19.47
#